data_f37f5ff37eb9c9101e89bbdcce703a81
#
_entry.id   f37f5ff37eb9c9101e89bbdcce703a81
#
_cell.length_a   1.000
_cell.length_b   1.000
_cell.length_c   1.000
_cell.angle_alpha   90.00
_cell.angle_beta   90.00
_cell.angle_gamma   90.00
#
_symmetry.space_group_name_H-M   'P 1'
#
loop_
_entity.id
_entity.type
_entity.pdbx_description
1 polymer ?
#
loop_
_entity_poly.entity_id
_entity_poly.type
_entity_poly.pdbx_seq_one_letter_code
_entity_poly.pdbx_strand_id
1 'polypeptide(L)'
;EHIFLAMAAEVPVDGAIVKNPFSKWSEIDSSYPSYEIEVLVAPPTSGTRDAFDGLVMEEGCKRSGYIEIKGDDEGCTAYREDGRTIEMGENDTLIVQKLAEDPERFGYFGYSFLSSNQDKIQGSIIDGVEPTMETIQSYEYPNARPLFFYIKKSHIGVIPGIKEYASLMISEEAIGEDGYLTKYGLA
;
A
#
# COMPACT_ATOMS: atom_id res chain seq x y z
N GLU A 1 -7.90 9.77 0.29
CA GLU A 1 -7.62 11.21 0.19
C GLU A 1 -6.53 11.64 1.17
N HIS A 2 -6.70 11.49 2.48
CA HIS A 2 -5.80 12.02 3.52
C HIS A 2 -4.36 11.50 3.42
N ILE A 3 -4.16 10.25 3.01
CA ILE A 3 -2.83 9.70 2.78
C ILE A 3 -2.13 10.42 1.61
N PHE A 4 -2.87 10.71 0.52
CA PHE A 4 -2.34 11.52 -0.57
C PHE A 4 -1.92 12.92 -0.08
N LEU A 5 -2.79 13.60 0.68
CA LEU A 5 -2.47 14.92 1.26
C LEU A 5 -1.25 14.88 2.20
N ALA A 6 -1.00 13.76 2.87
CA ALA A 6 0.19 13.60 3.71
C ALA A 6 1.49 13.42 2.91
N MET A 7 1.42 12.72 1.76
CA MET A 7 2.60 12.19 1.09
C MET A 7 2.95 12.89 -0.23
N ALA A 8 1.99 13.51 -0.90
CA ALA A 8 2.22 14.15 -2.19
C ALA A 8 3.14 15.37 -2.10
N ALA A 9 3.94 15.61 -3.15
CA ALA A 9 4.80 16.79 -3.26
C ALA A 9 4.01 18.10 -3.33
N GLU A 10 2.89 18.05 -4.05
CA GLU A 10 1.96 19.16 -4.22
C GLU A 10 0.53 18.71 -3.86
N VAL A 11 -0.24 19.60 -3.29
CA VAL A 11 -1.60 19.32 -2.83
C VAL A 11 -2.55 20.51 -3.12
N PRO A 12 -3.86 20.28 -3.24
CA PRO A 12 -4.84 21.35 -3.35
C PRO A 12 -5.05 22.02 -1.99
N VAL A 13 -4.89 23.34 -1.95
CA VAL A 13 -5.21 24.17 -0.78
C VAL A 13 -5.89 25.43 -1.29
N ASP A 14 -7.05 25.77 -0.76
CA ASP A 14 -7.82 26.98 -1.09
C ASP A 14 -8.04 27.20 -2.61
N GLY A 15 -8.23 26.11 -3.35
CA GLY A 15 -8.48 26.14 -4.79
C GLY A 15 -7.24 26.33 -5.67
N ALA A 16 -6.05 26.18 -5.12
CA ALA A 16 -4.77 26.21 -5.85
C ALA A 16 -3.92 24.97 -5.54
N ILE A 17 -3.11 24.54 -6.50
CA ILE A 17 -2.10 23.53 -6.27
C ILE A 17 -0.86 24.20 -5.70
N VAL A 18 -0.45 23.77 -4.52
CA VAL A 18 0.71 24.33 -3.80
C VAL A 18 1.66 23.23 -3.35
N LYS A 19 2.92 23.57 -3.11
CA LYS A 19 3.84 22.67 -2.43
C LYS A 19 3.22 22.25 -1.10
N ASN A 20 3.27 20.97 -0.78
CA ASN A 20 2.61 20.41 0.39
C ASN A 20 3.01 21.13 1.70
N PRO A 21 2.10 21.83 2.36
CA PRO A 21 2.38 22.58 3.59
C PRO A 21 2.22 21.76 4.85
N PHE A 22 1.52 20.60 4.78
CA PHE A 22 1.14 19.83 5.95
C PHE A 22 2.37 19.19 6.62
N SER A 23 2.49 19.38 7.92
CA SER A 23 3.53 18.79 8.73
C SER A 23 3.00 17.80 9.77
N LYS A 24 1.72 17.91 10.12
CA LYS A 24 1.04 17.05 11.07
C LYS A 24 -0.24 16.47 10.50
N TRP A 25 -0.62 15.28 10.95
CA TRP A 25 -1.87 14.64 10.57
C TRP A 25 -3.10 15.50 10.93
N SER A 26 -3.07 16.17 12.08
CA SER A 26 -4.16 17.08 12.51
C SER A 26 -4.32 18.34 11.65
N GLU A 27 -3.37 18.67 10.79
CA GLU A 27 -3.49 19.77 9.82
C GLU A 27 -4.25 19.33 8.56
N ILE A 28 -4.29 18.02 8.29
CA ILE A 28 -5.09 17.42 7.21
C ILE A 28 -6.53 17.23 7.67
N ASP A 29 -6.72 16.68 8.86
CA ASP A 29 -8.02 16.51 9.50
C ASP A 29 -7.88 16.70 11.02
N SER A 30 -8.64 17.62 11.59
CA SER A 30 -8.58 17.96 13.01
C SER A 30 -8.98 16.81 13.96
N SER A 31 -9.59 15.75 13.45
CA SER A 31 -9.90 14.53 14.21
C SER A 31 -8.69 13.64 14.42
N TYR A 32 -7.62 13.84 13.65
CA TYR A 32 -6.38 13.08 13.79
C TYR A 32 -5.47 13.61 14.90
N PRO A 33 -4.60 12.77 15.45
CA PRO A 33 -3.62 13.22 16.45
C PRO A 33 -2.62 14.20 15.84
N SER A 34 -2.05 15.07 16.68
CA SER A 34 -1.04 16.06 16.27
C SER A 34 0.36 15.45 16.11
N TYR A 35 0.42 14.23 15.59
CA TYR A 35 1.69 13.59 15.25
C TYR A 35 2.28 14.18 13.98
N GLU A 36 3.61 14.27 13.94
CA GLU A 36 4.33 14.65 12.72
C GLU A 36 4.05 13.61 11.62
N ILE A 37 3.90 14.10 10.39
CA ILE A 37 3.78 13.21 9.24
C ILE A 37 5.16 12.59 9.00
N GLU A 38 5.28 11.29 9.23
CA GLU A 38 6.45 10.48 8.88
C GLU A 38 5.96 9.15 8.31
N VAL A 39 6.23 8.93 7.02
CA VAL A 39 5.74 7.76 6.29
C VAL A 39 6.92 6.98 5.73
N LEU A 40 7.00 5.70 6.12
CA LEU A 40 8.00 4.76 5.62
C LEU A 40 7.51 4.16 4.30
N VAL A 41 8.27 4.34 3.23
CA VAL A 41 7.86 3.99 1.87
C VAL A 41 8.82 3.00 1.22
N ALA A 42 8.27 2.14 0.37
CA ALA A 42 9.05 1.28 -0.51
C ALA A 42 9.74 2.10 -1.62
N PRO A 43 10.87 1.63 -2.17
CA PRO A 43 11.58 2.33 -3.23
C PRO A 43 10.80 2.34 -4.55
N PRO A 44 11.12 3.23 -5.50
CA PRO A 44 10.45 3.30 -6.80
C PRO A 44 10.53 2.01 -7.64
N THR A 45 11.46 1.11 -7.34
CA THR A 45 11.63 -0.19 -8.00
C THR A 45 10.70 -1.28 -7.46
N SER A 46 9.97 -0.99 -6.38
CA SER A 46 9.12 -1.97 -5.67
C SER A 46 7.75 -2.12 -6.32
N GLY A 47 7.32 -3.36 -6.55
CA GLY A 47 5.94 -3.65 -6.94
C GLY A 47 4.91 -3.28 -5.85
N THR A 48 5.33 -3.23 -4.58
CA THR A 48 4.50 -2.70 -3.47
C THR A 48 4.29 -1.21 -3.63
N ARG A 49 5.32 -0.46 -4.07
CA ARG A 49 5.23 0.96 -4.39
C ARG A 49 4.25 1.20 -5.54
N ASP A 50 4.39 0.47 -6.66
CA ASP A 50 3.48 0.60 -7.81
C ASP A 50 2.02 0.34 -7.41
N ALA A 51 1.79 -0.67 -6.56
CA ALA A 51 0.46 -0.96 -6.07
C ALA A 51 -0.11 0.17 -5.20
N PHE A 52 0.71 0.69 -4.30
CA PHE A 52 0.30 1.78 -3.41
C PHE A 52 0.04 3.07 -4.21
N ASP A 53 0.87 3.37 -5.20
CA ASP A 53 0.69 4.51 -6.08
C ASP A 53 -0.67 4.44 -6.81
N GLY A 54 -1.01 3.30 -7.43
CA GLY A 54 -2.29 3.14 -8.12
C GLY A 54 -3.52 3.10 -7.20
N LEU A 55 -3.45 2.39 -6.08
CA LEU A 55 -4.61 2.19 -5.19
C LEU A 55 -4.84 3.35 -4.22
N VAL A 56 -3.79 4.05 -3.82
CA VAL A 56 -3.85 5.04 -2.75
C VAL A 56 -3.53 6.45 -3.24
N MET A 57 -2.40 6.62 -3.92
CA MET A 57 -1.97 7.96 -4.34
C MET A 57 -2.82 8.51 -5.48
N GLU A 58 -3.01 7.76 -6.55
CA GLU A 58 -3.86 8.20 -7.67
C GLU A 58 -5.33 8.38 -7.25
N GLU A 59 -5.86 7.44 -6.46
CA GLU A 59 -7.23 7.54 -5.97
C GLU A 59 -7.41 8.70 -4.99
N GLY A 60 -6.45 8.90 -4.09
CA GLY A 60 -6.42 10.04 -3.17
C GLY A 60 -6.29 11.37 -3.90
N CYS A 61 -5.50 11.42 -4.95
CA CYS A 61 -5.34 12.56 -5.84
C CYS A 61 -6.68 12.97 -6.49
N LYS A 62 -7.43 12.02 -7.03
CA LYS A 62 -8.78 12.25 -7.57
C LYS A 62 -9.73 12.79 -6.50
N ARG A 63 -9.79 12.13 -5.35
CA ARG A 63 -10.71 12.50 -4.25
C ARG A 63 -10.39 13.85 -3.63
N SER A 64 -9.13 14.29 -3.67
CA SER A 64 -8.72 15.60 -3.12
C SER A 64 -9.10 16.80 -3.99
N GLY A 65 -9.56 16.58 -5.24
CA GLY A 65 -9.82 17.63 -6.22
C GLY A 65 -8.56 18.15 -6.92
N TYR A 66 -7.42 17.47 -6.75
CA TYR A 66 -6.15 17.87 -7.36
C TYR A 66 -6.27 17.95 -8.90
N ILE A 67 -6.84 16.91 -9.52
CA ILE A 67 -6.99 16.83 -10.98
C ILE A 67 -7.90 17.91 -11.52
N GLU A 68 -9.01 18.22 -10.83
CA GLU A 68 -9.95 19.28 -11.23
C GLU A 68 -9.31 20.66 -11.22
N ILE A 69 -8.41 20.90 -10.26
CA ILE A 69 -7.72 22.20 -10.13
C ILE A 69 -6.55 22.30 -11.09
N LYS A 70 -5.74 21.25 -11.22
CA LYS A 70 -4.54 21.23 -12.08
C LYS A 70 -4.89 21.07 -13.56
N GLY A 71 -5.92 20.27 -13.87
CA GLY A 71 -6.35 19.94 -15.23
C GLY A 71 -5.73 18.66 -15.81
N ASP A 72 -4.87 17.98 -15.05
CA ASP A 72 -4.25 16.70 -15.39
C ASP A 72 -3.93 15.90 -14.12
N ASP A 73 -3.45 14.67 -14.29
CA ASP A 73 -3.04 13.77 -13.21
C ASP A 73 -1.51 13.75 -12.98
N GLU A 74 -0.78 14.60 -13.69
CA GLU A 74 0.66 14.71 -13.53
C GLU A 74 1.00 15.19 -12.11
N GLY A 75 1.78 14.41 -11.39
CA GLY A 75 2.14 14.66 -9.99
C GLY A 75 1.32 13.88 -8.96
N CYS A 76 0.26 13.14 -9.34
CA CYS A 76 -0.52 12.34 -8.41
C CYS A 76 0.33 11.30 -7.65
N THR A 77 1.41 10.81 -8.24
CA THR A 77 2.35 9.83 -7.64
C THR A 77 3.70 10.46 -7.26
N ALA A 78 3.83 11.79 -7.34
CA ALA A 78 5.02 12.50 -6.92
C ALA A 78 5.05 12.66 -5.39
N TYR A 79 6.01 12.05 -4.73
CA TYR A 79 6.16 12.14 -3.28
C TYR A 79 6.96 13.37 -2.89
N ARG A 80 6.65 13.91 -1.70
CA ARG A 80 7.40 15.00 -1.10
C ARG A 80 8.81 14.57 -0.71
N GLU A 81 9.79 15.47 -0.84
CA GLU A 81 11.20 15.23 -0.58
C GLU A 81 11.74 16.02 0.63
N ASP A 82 10.86 16.45 1.52
CA ASP A 82 11.20 17.27 2.69
C ASP A 82 11.54 16.44 3.94
N GLY A 83 11.75 15.12 3.76
CA GLY A 83 12.11 14.19 4.82
C GLY A 83 10.93 13.54 5.54
N ARG A 84 9.68 13.84 5.15
CA ARG A 84 8.48 13.23 5.75
C ARG A 84 8.08 11.91 5.10
N THR A 85 8.53 11.65 3.88
CA THR A 85 8.50 10.32 3.27
C THR A 85 9.93 9.76 3.29
N ILE A 86 10.09 8.59 3.91
CA ILE A 86 11.40 7.97 4.15
C ILE A 86 11.47 6.64 3.41
N GLU A 87 12.33 6.58 2.41
CA GLU A 87 12.55 5.36 1.63
C GLU A 87 13.33 4.32 2.43
N MET A 88 12.76 3.12 2.57
CA MET A 88 13.28 2.04 3.42
C MET A 88 13.92 0.88 2.65
N GLY A 89 14.03 1.00 1.32
CA GLY A 89 14.49 -0.10 0.47
C GLY A 89 13.44 -1.22 0.35
N GLU A 90 13.85 -2.37 -0.21
CA GLU A 90 13.00 -3.56 -0.44
C GLU A 90 12.89 -4.47 0.81
N ASN A 91 12.85 -3.88 2.01
CA ASN A 91 12.89 -4.66 3.25
C ASN A 91 11.70 -4.33 4.16
N ASP A 92 10.59 -5.01 3.93
CA ASP A 92 9.37 -4.85 4.73
C ASP A 92 9.59 -5.17 6.22
N THR A 93 10.51 -6.09 6.55
CA THR A 93 10.86 -6.38 7.95
C THR A 93 11.45 -5.17 8.64
N LEU A 94 12.25 -4.36 7.94
CA LEU A 94 12.81 -3.13 8.50
C LEU A 94 11.72 -2.07 8.71
N ILE A 95 10.75 -1.97 7.81
CA ILE A 95 9.60 -1.08 7.98
C ILE A 95 8.83 -1.46 9.25
N VAL A 96 8.50 -2.76 9.43
CA VAL A 96 7.82 -3.27 10.63
C VAL A 96 8.59 -2.94 11.92
N GLN A 97 9.91 -3.13 11.91
CA GLN A 97 10.76 -2.81 13.07
C GLN A 97 10.69 -1.31 13.41
N LYS A 98 10.77 -0.46 12.41
CA LYS A 98 10.73 1.00 12.60
C LYS A 98 9.37 1.50 13.07
N LEU A 99 8.28 0.90 12.62
CA LEU A 99 6.93 1.19 13.12
C LEU A 99 6.74 0.72 14.58
N ALA A 100 7.33 -0.43 14.94
CA ALA A 100 7.28 -0.93 16.31
C ALA A 100 8.12 -0.09 17.29
N GLU A 101 9.17 0.59 16.80
CA GLU A 101 9.99 1.52 17.59
C GLU A 101 9.27 2.85 17.86
N ASP A 102 8.39 3.28 16.96
CA ASP A 102 7.71 4.55 17.04
C ASP A 102 6.25 4.45 16.53
N PRO A 103 5.28 4.42 17.44
CA PRO A 103 3.87 4.22 17.10
C PRO A 103 3.20 5.43 16.41
N GLU A 104 3.89 6.56 16.30
CA GLU A 104 3.38 7.76 15.63
C GLU A 104 3.64 7.70 14.11
N ARG A 105 4.50 6.78 13.65
CA ARG A 105 4.84 6.59 12.24
C ARG A 105 3.76 5.82 11.48
N PHE A 106 3.68 6.13 10.20
CA PHE A 106 2.90 5.38 9.21
C PHE A 106 3.83 4.66 8.24
N GLY A 107 3.38 3.56 7.64
CA GLY A 107 4.13 2.84 6.60
C GLY A 107 3.22 1.87 5.87
N TYR A 108 3.66 1.37 4.72
CA TYR A 108 2.92 0.39 3.96
C TYR A 108 3.80 -0.77 3.50
N PHE A 109 3.23 -1.95 3.50
CA PHE A 109 3.87 -3.23 3.13
C PHE A 109 2.81 -4.31 2.94
N GLY A 110 3.23 -5.51 2.54
CA GLY A 110 2.32 -6.62 2.30
C GLY A 110 1.62 -7.11 3.57
N TYR A 111 0.34 -7.49 3.45
CA TYR A 111 -0.50 -7.94 4.57
C TYR A 111 0.12 -9.06 5.42
N SER A 112 0.89 -9.96 4.81
CA SER A 112 1.58 -11.04 5.54
C SER A 112 2.48 -10.54 6.68
N PHE A 113 3.11 -9.37 6.51
CA PHE A 113 3.93 -8.75 7.54
C PHE A 113 3.07 -8.17 8.67
N LEU A 114 1.91 -7.59 8.37
CA LEU A 114 0.95 -7.17 9.39
C LEU A 114 0.45 -8.38 10.18
N SER A 115 -0.05 -9.41 9.49
CA SER A 115 -0.58 -10.64 10.11
C SER A 115 0.43 -11.31 11.05
N SER A 116 1.72 -11.30 10.68
CA SER A 116 2.80 -11.91 11.48
C SER A 116 3.30 -11.05 12.63
N ASN A 117 2.86 -9.78 12.74
CA ASN A 117 3.36 -8.82 13.74
C ASN A 117 2.24 -8.01 14.43
N GLN A 118 1.04 -8.56 14.53
CA GLN A 118 -0.13 -7.90 15.17
C GLN A 118 0.10 -7.60 16.67
N ASP A 119 1.09 -8.20 17.27
CA ASP A 119 1.52 -7.92 18.64
C ASP A 119 2.33 -6.59 18.77
N LYS A 120 2.79 -6.01 17.66
CA LYS A 120 3.67 -4.83 17.63
C LYS A 120 3.12 -3.67 16.83
N ILE A 121 2.36 -3.97 15.78
CA ILE A 121 1.81 -2.98 14.85
C ILE A 121 0.34 -3.27 14.58
N GLN A 122 -0.38 -2.26 14.14
CA GLN A 122 -1.79 -2.38 13.76
C GLN A 122 -2.02 -1.92 12.33
N GLY A 123 -3.02 -2.51 11.66
CA GLY A 123 -3.46 -2.07 10.35
C GLY A 123 -4.36 -0.84 10.44
N SER A 124 -4.21 0.07 9.49
CA SER A 124 -5.07 1.24 9.40
C SER A 124 -6.44 0.91 8.83
N ILE A 125 -7.50 1.44 9.45
CA ILE A 125 -8.85 1.42 8.91
C ILE A 125 -8.89 2.38 7.73
N ILE A 126 -9.25 1.89 6.54
CA ILE A 126 -9.39 2.70 5.33
C ILE A 126 -10.85 2.69 4.89
N ASP A 127 -11.43 3.87 4.70
CA ASP A 127 -12.85 4.05 4.34
C ASP A 127 -13.81 3.25 5.26
N GLY A 128 -13.45 3.11 6.55
CA GLY A 128 -14.24 2.39 7.55
C GLY A 128 -14.04 0.87 7.59
N VAL A 129 -13.14 0.31 6.77
CA VAL A 129 -12.87 -1.12 6.68
C VAL A 129 -11.51 -1.46 7.29
N GLU A 130 -11.47 -2.48 8.15
CA GLU A 130 -10.23 -3.01 8.74
C GLU A 130 -9.53 -3.98 7.77
N PRO A 131 -8.18 -4.01 7.74
CA PRO A 131 -7.43 -4.99 6.95
C PRO A 131 -7.39 -6.35 7.65
N THR A 132 -8.43 -7.14 7.48
CA THR A 132 -8.49 -8.54 7.91
C THR A 132 -8.31 -9.48 6.71
N MET A 133 -8.01 -10.75 6.95
CA MET A 133 -7.96 -11.75 5.87
C MET A 133 -9.29 -11.78 5.10
N GLU A 134 -10.42 -11.76 5.80
CA GLU A 134 -11.76 -11.78 5.22
C GLU A 134 -12.02 -10.56 4.32
N THR A 135 -11.75 -9.34 4.81
CA THR A 135 -11.99 -8.11 4.05
C THR A 135 -11.03 -7.94 2.86
N ILE A 136 -9.85 -8.54 2.94
CA ILE A 136 -8.88 -8.57 1.84
C ILE A 136 -9.30 -9.58 0.77
N GLN A 137 -9.70 -10.79 1.15
CA GLN A 137 -10.17 -11.83 0.22
C GLN A 137 -11.47 -11.43 -0.49
N SER A 138 -12.39 -10.77 0.22
CA SER A 138 -13.64 -10.26 -0.36
C SER A 138 -13.48 -8.99 -1.18
N TYR A 139 -12.28 -8.38 -1.19
CA TYR A 139 -12.01 -7.06 -1.77
C TYR A 139 -12.83 -5.91 -1.14
N GLU A 140 -13.32 -6.07 0.07
CA GLU A 140 -13.93 -4.98 0.83
C GLU A 140 -12.89 -3.96 1.29
N TYR A 141 -11.68 -4.44 1.69
CA TYR A 141 -10.59 -3.54 2.02
C TYR A 141 -10.09 -2.81 0.77
N PRO A 142 -10.15 -1.47 0.69
CA PRO A 142 -9.93 -0.72 -0.55
C PRO A 142 -8.55 -0.92 -1.19
N ASN A 143 -7.55 -1.27 -0.37
CA ASN A 143 -6.17 -1.48 -0.84
C ASN A 143 -5.86 -2.96 -1.14
N ALA A 144 -6.88 -3.82 -1.17
CA ALA A 144 -6.73 -5.21 -1.59
C ALA A 144 -6.60 -5.31 -3.11
N ARG A 145 -5.73 -6.19 -3.57
CA ARG A 145 -5.54 -6.47 -4.99
C ARG A 145 -5.17 -7.93 -5.22
N PRO A 146 -5.54 -8.51 -6.38
CA PRO A 146 -5.05 -9.84 -6.76
C PRO A 146 -3.57 -9.79 -7.10
N LEU A 147 -2.86 -10.88 -6.79
CA LEU A 147 -1.52 -11.14 -7.30
C LEU A 147 -1.62 -12.10 -8.50
N PHE A 148 -0.84 -11.84 -9.52
CA PHE A 148 -0.80 -12.65 -10.73
C PHE A 148 0.59 -13.21 -10.95
N PHE A 149 0.66 -14.44 -11.40
CA PHE A 149 1.87 -14.98 -12.00
C PHE A 149 1.60 -15.31 -13.47
N TYR A 150 2.64 -15.27 -14.28
CA TYR A 150 2.54 -15.50 -15.72
C TYR A 150 3.42 -16.65 -16.14
N ILE A 151 2.89 -17.54 -16.99
CA ILE A 151 3.65 -18.57 -17.66
C ILE A 151 3.70 -18.29 -19.16
N LYS A 152 4.87 -18.45 -19.76
CA LYS A 152 5.03 -18.31 -21.19
C LYS A 152 4.28 -19.44 -21.91
N LYS A 153 3.23 -19.10 -22.63
CA LYS A 153 2.31 -20.07 -23.26
C LYS A 153 3.04 -21.09 -24.15
N SER A 154 4.09 -20.64 -24.88
CA SER A 154 4.92 -21.53 -25.71
C SER A 154 5.77 -22.53 -24.95
N HIS A 155 5.90 -22.40 -23.61
CA HIS A 155 6.61 -23.35 -22.78
C HIS A 155 5.71 -24.50 -22.29
N ILE A 156 4.39 -24.37 -22.42
CA ILE A 156 3.44 -25.42 -22.03
C ILE A 156 3.63 -26.60 -22.99
N GLY A 157 3.91 -27.79 -22.42
CA GLY A 157 4.21 -29.00 -23.19
C GLY A 157 5.66 -29.12 -23.69
N VAL A 158 6.49 -28.09 -23.51
CA VAL A 158 7.93 -28.11 -23.82
C VAL A 158 8.76 -28.22 -22.54
N ILE A 159 8.42 -27.42 -21.53
CA ILE A 159 9.10 -27.45 -20.23
C ILE A 159 8.34 -28.43 -19.31
N PRO A 160 8.98 -29.54 -18.88
CA PRO A 160 8.34 -30.50 -17.97
C PRO A 160 7.92 -29.83 -16.65
N GLY A 161 6.71 -30.13 -16.17
CA GLY A 161 6.22 -29.69 -14.87
C GLY A 161 5.66 -28.27 -14.81
N ILE A 162 5.77 -27.43 -15.85
CA ILE A 162 5.33 -26.03 -15.81
C ILE A 162 3.81 -25.92 -15.63
N LYS A 163 3.05 -26.82 -16.25
CA LYS A 163 1.58 -26.83 -16.15
C LYS A 163 1.15 -27.31 -14.76
N GLU A 164 1.77 -28.35 -14.29
CA GLU A 164 1.52 -28.94 -12.96
C GLU A 164 1.88 -27.95 -11.86
N TYR A 165 3.01 -27.25 -11.99
CA TYR A 165 3.41 -26.19 -11.06
C TYR A 165 2.37 -25.05 -11.03
N ALA A 166 1.94 -24.57 -12.19
CA ALA A 166 0.91 -23.52 -12.26
C ALA A 166 -0.42 -23.98 -11.65
N SER A 167 -0.81 -25.24 -11.88
CA SER A 167 -2.03 -25.81 -11.28
C SER A 167 -1.90 -25.96 -9.75
N LEU A 168 -0.71 -26.32 -9.25
CA LEU A 168 -0.45 -26.42 -7.82
C LEU A 168 -0.57 -25.04 -7.15
N MET A 169 0.01 -23.99 -7.75
CA MET A 169 0.00 -22.63 -7.19
C MET A 169 -1.39 -22.05 -6.97
N ILE A 170 -2.40 -22.53 -7.69
CA ILE A 170 -3.81 -22.09 -7.57
C ILE A 170 -4.72 -23.17 -6.99
N SER A 171 -4.16 -24.22 -6.39
CA SER A 171 -4.93 -25.32 -5.79
C SER A 171 -5.34 -25.01 -4.37
N GLU A 172 -6.39 -25.68 -3.88
CA GLU A 172 -6.80 -25.65 -2.46
C GLU A 172 -5.65 -26.01 -1.50
N GLU A 173 -4.75 -26.92 -1.92
CA GLU A 173 -3.57 -27.28 -1.13
C GLU A 173 -2.61 -26.11 -0.94
N ALA A 174 -2.52 -25.20 -1.92
CA ALA A 174 -1.62 -24.06 -1.88
C ALA A 174 -2.27 -22.83 -1.24
N ILE A 175 -3.45 -22.42 -1.73
CA ILE A 175 -4.09 -21.14 -1.40
C ILE A 175 -5.48 -21.27 -0.77
N GLY A 176 -5.95 -22.50 -0.51
CA GLY A 176 -7.17 -22.73 0.26
C GLY A 176 -7.06 -22.29 1.72
N GLU A 177 -8.12 -22.40 2.50
CA GLU A 177 -8.18 -21.95 3.90
C GLU A 177 -7.04 -22.51 4.75
N ASP A 178 -6.69 -23.78 4.59
CA ASP A 178 -5.55 -24.46 5.25
C ASP A 178 -4.30 -24.58 4.33
N GLY A 179 -4.26 -23.83 3.24
CA GLY A 179 -3.21 -23.89 2.24
C GLY A 179 -1.83 -23.46 2.78
N TYR A 180 -0.77 -24.10 2.29
CA TYR A 180 0.58 -23.80 2.79
C TYR A 180 1.08 -22.37 2.44
N LEU A 181 0.46 -21.67 1.47
CA LEU A 181 0.76 -20.27 1.15
C LEU A 181 -0.06 -19.28 1.96
N THR A 182 -1.19 -19.70 2.53
CA THR A 182 -2.10 -18.83 3.30
C THR A 182 -1.39 -18.22 4.53
N LYS A 183 -0.52 -18.99 5.18
CA LYS A 183 0.34 -18.50 6.28
C LYS A 183 1.32 -17.38 5.87
N TYR A 184 1.50 -17.16 4.58
CA TYR A 184 2.31 -16.05 4.04
C TYR A 184 1.43 -14.92 3.50
N GLY A 185 0.13 -14.90 3.83
CA GLY A 185 -0.82 -13.88 3.40
C GLY A 185 -1.26 -14.00 1.94
N LEU A 186 -1.10 -15.19 1.34
CA LEU A 186 -1.57 -15.51 -0.01
C LEU A 186 -2.76 -16.48 0.11
N ALA A 187 -3.94 -16.04 -0.28
CA ALA A 187 -5.18 -16.81 -0.25
C ALA A 187 -6.14 -16.37 -1.36
#